data_7df5ec32f3bc57285de15e276340d144
#
_entry.id   7df5ec32f3bc57285de15e276340d144
#
_cell.length_a   1.000
_cell.length_b   1.000
_cell.length_c   1.000
_cell.angle_alpha   90.00
_cell.angle_beta   90.00
_cell.angle_gamma   90.00
#
_symmetry.space_group_name_H-M   'P 1'
#
loop_
_entity.id
_entity.type
_entity.pdbx_description
1 polymer ?
#
loop_
_entity_poly.entity_id
_entity_poly.type
_entity_poly.pdbx_seq_one_letter_code
_entity_poly.pdbx_strand_id
1 'polypeptide(L)'
;MMAAGGPRVNDDGSLHIRARLVIPSDEIVLRVTTSGGPGGQHANRSLTRVVASFHVNDSSVLSEGDRALLVERVGSIVRSSASRYRSQGQNRSAVLEQLADKIAAGLARQ
;
A
#
# COMPACT_ATOMS: atom_id res chain seq x y z
N MET A 1 -11.77 23.50 5.18
CA MET A 1 -11.54 23.15 5.03
C MET A 1 -11.16 22.30 4.87
N MET A 2 -11.24 21.90 4.78
CA MET A 2 -10.97 21.22 4.58
C MET A 2 -10.54 20.37 4.23
N ALA A 3 -10.40 20.57 4.19
CA ALA A 3 -9.92 19.70 3.42
C ALA A 3 -9.65 18.44 3.57
N ALA A 4 -9.94 17.90 3.58
CA ALA A 4 -9.97 16.59 3.67
C ALA A 4 -9.49 15.80 2.62
N GLY A 5 -8.57 16.14 1.99
CA GLY A 5 -8.23 15.42 0.82
C GLY A 5 -7.11 14.42 0.92
N GLY A 6 -6.70 14.07 2.08
CA GLY A 6 -5.58 13.17 2.21
C GLY A 6 -5.84 11.79 1.67
N PRO A 7 -4.79 11.02 1.40
CA PRO A 7 -4.97 9.64 0.98
C PRO A 7 -5.60 8.79 2.07
N ARG A 8 -6.41 7.83 1.66
CA ARG A 8 -7.09 6.96 2.62
C ARG A 8 -7.46 5.66 1.95
N VAL A 9 -7.80 4.69 2.78
CA VAL A 9 -8.25 3.39 2.32
C VAL A 9 -9.77 3.36 2.40
N ASN A 10 -10.40 2.99 1.30
CA ASN A 10 -11.85 2.86 1.26
C ASN A 10 -12.27 1.51 1.80
N ASP A 11 -13.57 1.38 2.08
CA ASP A 11 -14.07 0.15 2.70
C ASP A 11 -13.85 -1.08 1.82
N ASP A 12 -13.82 -0.91 0.52
CA ASP A 12 -13.64 -2.03 -0.39
C ASP A 12 -12.17 -2.37 -0.63
N GLY A 13 -11.26 -1.73 0.07
CA GLY A 13 -9.84 -1.97 -0.10
C GLY A 13 -9.18 -1.16 -1.18
N SER A 14 -9.93 -0.33 -1.89
CA SER A 14 -9.33 0.57 -2.86
C SER A 14 -8.66 1.74 -2.13
N LEU A 15 -7.76 2.39 -2.82
CA LEU A 15 -6.99 3.49 -2.24
C LEU A 15 -7.39 4.79 -2.90
N HIS A 16 -7.94 5.69 -2.09
CA HIS A 16 -8.21 7.04 -2.55
C HIS A 16 -6.93 7.84 -2.39
N ILE A 17 -6.34 8.24 -3.50
CA ILE A 17 -5.06 8.93 -3.46
C ILE A 17 -5.26 10.44 -3.45
N ARG A 18 -6.11 10.92 -4.33
CA ARG A 18 -6.48 12.33 -4.38
C ARG A 18 -7.76 12.42 -5.19
N ALA A 19 -8.29 13.62 -5.33
CA ALA A 19 -9.51 13.80 -6.11
C ALA A 19 -9.34 13.15 -7.47
N ARG A 20 -10.30 12.35 -7.85
CA ARG A 20 -10.34 11.68 -9.15
C ARG A 20 -9.31 10.59 -9.34
N LEU A 21 -8.58 10.22 -8.29
CA LEU A 21 -7.65 9.11 -8.42
C LEU A 21 -7.89 8.11 -7.30
N VAL A 22 -8.50 7.01 -7.68
CA VAL A 22 -8.74 5.88 -6.78
C VAL A 22 -8.13 4.66 -7.44
N ILE A 23 -7.28 3.97 -6.69
CA ILE A 23 -6.66 2.75 -7.20
C ILE A 23 -7.51 1.59 -6.74
N PRO A 24 -8.04 0.81 -7.70
CA PRO A 24 -8.92 -0.31 -7.32
C PRO A 24 -8.16 -1.37 -6.53
N SER A 25 -8.87 -2.06 -5.69
CA SER A 25 -8.23 -3.07 -4.85
C SER A 25 -7.58 -4.17 -5.68
N ASP A 26 -8.11 -4.45 -6.88
CA ASP A 26 -7.54 -5.52 -7.68
C ASP A 26 -6.23 -5.14 -8.36
N GLU A 27 -5.81 -3.89 -8.23
CA GLU A 27 -4.48 -3.49 -8.69
C GLU A 27 -3.45 -3.57 -7.58
N ILE A 28 -3.84 -3.98 -6.39
CA ILE A 28 -2.95 -4.08 -5.25
C ILE A 28 -2.76 -5.55 -4.92
N VAL A 29 -1.51 -5.98 -4.84
CA VAL A 29 -1.19 -7.35 -4.49
C VAL A 29 -0.89 -7.40 -3.01
N LEU A 30 -1.63 -8.21 -2.28
CA LEU A 30 -1.41 -8.39 -0.85
C LEU A 30 -0.83 -9.77 -0.61
N ARG A 31 0.22 -9.83 0.18
CA ARG A 31 0.82 -11.08 0.58
C ARG A 31 0.91 -11.14 2.08
N VAL A 32 0.64 -12.29 2.63
CA VAL A 32 0.74 -12.51 4.06
C VAL A 32 1.86 -13.51 4.28
N THR A 33 2.81 -13.13 5.11
CA THR A 33 3.89 -14.03 5.48
C THR A 33 4.02 -14.01 6.98
N THR A 34 4.72 -14.99 7.53
CA THR A 34 5.06 -14.94 8.93
C THR A 34 6.45 -14.37 9.06
N SER A 35 6.64 -13.58 10.09
CA SER A 35 7.93 -12.95 10.29
C SER A 35 8.75 -13.65 11.34
N GLY A 36 8.30 -14.77 11.83
CA GLY A 36 9.07 -15.53 12.78
C GLY A 36 10.23 -16.24 12.11
N GLY A 37 11.29 -16.40 12.81
CA GLY A 37 12.42 -17.09 12.26
C GLY A 37 12.17 -18.58 12.17
N PRO A 38 13.05 -19.28 11.47
CA PRO A 38 12.88 -20.72 11.34
C PRO A 38 13.10 -21.47 12.62
N GLY A 39 13.70 -20.85 13.59
CA GLY A 39 13.93 -21.56 14.82
C GLY A 39 12.73 -21.67 15.71
N GLY A 40 11.62 -21.59 15.23
CA GLY A 40 10.42 -21.36 15.85
C GLY A 40 9.88 -22.25 16.91
N GLN A 41 10.61 -22.63 17.86
CA GLN A 41 9.98 -23.25 18.99
C GLN A 41 8.91 -22.35 19.54
N HIS A 42 9.07 -21.11 19.36
CA HIS A 42 8.08 -20.16 19.82
C HIS A 42 7.25 -19.66 18.69
N ALA A 43 6.96 -20.53 17.80
CA ALA A 43 6.24 -20.16 16.59
C ALA A 43 4.91 -19.51 16.89
N ASN A 44 4.32 -19.85 18.00
CA ASN A 44 3.08 -19.20 18.36
C ASN A 44 3.23 -17.71 18.56
N ARG A 45 4.45 -17.23 18.58
CA ARG A 45 4.70 -15.81 18.69
C ARG A 45 4.95 -15.16 17.36
N SER A 46 4.95 -15.90 16.30
CA SER A 46 5.22 -15.33 15.01
C SER A 46 4.26 -14.21 14.69
N LEU A 47 4.80 -13.12 14.25
CA LEU A 47 3.97 -12.00 13.81
C LEU A 47 3.62 -12.18 12.36
N THR A 48 2.41 -11.86 12.04
CA THR A 48 1.97 -11.86 10.66
C THR A 48 2.47 -10.59 9.99
N ARG A 49 3.14 -10.76 8.87
CA ARG A 49 3.57 -9.62 8.07
C ARG A 49 2.69 -9.56 6.85
N VAL A 50 2.16 -8.39 6.57
CA VAL A 50 1.37 -8.16 5.37
C VAL A 50 2.15 -7.22 4.47
N VAL A 51 2.32 -7.62 3.21
CA VAL A 51 3.05 -6.82 2.23
C VAL A 51 2.07 -6.44 1.14
N ALA A 52 2.04 -5.16 0.80
CA ALA A 52 1.21 -4.67 -0.29
C ALA A 52 2.11 -4.13 -1.38
N SER A 53 1.78 -4.46 -2.61
CA SER A 53 2.55 -4.02 -3.78
C SER A 53 1.61 -3.46 -4.83
N PHE A 54 2.04 -2.39 -5.46
CA PHE A 54 1.31 -1.77 -6.55
C PHE A 54 2.25 -1.66 -7.74
N HIS A 55 1.87 -2.26 -8.86
CA HIS A 55 2.68 -2.28 -10.07
C HIS A 55 2.26 -1.11 -10.94
N VAL A 56 3.10 -0.09 -10.97
CA VAL A 56 2.77 1.20 -11.58
C VAL A 56 2.45 1.04 -13.05
N ASN A 57 3.26 0.27 -13.77
CA ASN A 57 3.10 0.15 -15.21
C ASN A 57 1.88 -0.66 -15.62
N ASP A 58 1.33 -1.43 -14.70
CA ASP A 58 0.16 -2.24 -14.98
C ASP A 58 -1.14 -1.54 -14.62
N SER A 59 -1.07 -0.37 -14.06
CA SER A 59 -2.28 0.31 -13.59
C SER A 59 -3.07 0.87 -14.76
N SER A 60 -4.37 0.69 -14.71
CA SER A 60 -5.26 1.23 -15.71
C SER A 60 -5.81 2.60 -15.34
N VAL A 61 -5.53 3.07 -14.13
CA VAL A 61 -6.11 4.33 -13.66
C VAL A 61 -5.13 5.48 -13.66
N LEU A 62 -3.83 5.20 -13.79
CA LEU A 62 -2.84 6.26 -13.80
C LEU A 62 -2.72 6.86 -15.20
N SER A 63 -2.63 8.19 -15.24
CA SER A 63 -2.28 8.85 -16.49
C SER A 63 -0.82 8.55 -16.83
N GLU A 64 -0.44 8.81 -18.06
CA GLU A 64 0.96 8.61 -18.44
C GLU A 64 1.90 9.47 -17.63
N GLY A 65 1.49 10.71 -17.36
CA GLY A 65 2.31 11.60 -16.56
C GLY A 65 2.49 11.10 -15.14
N ASP A 66 1.41 10.62 -14.53
CA ASP A 66 1.50 10.09 -13.18
C ASP A 66 2.35 8.84 -13.13
N ARG A 67 2.19 7.98 -14.14
CA ARG A 67 2.97 6.75 -14.21
C ARG A 67 4.46 7.06 -14.29
N ALA A 68 4.82 7.98 -15.19
CA ALA A 68 6.22 8.34 -15.33
C ALA A 68 6.77 8.94 -14.05
N LEU A 69 5.97 9.75 -13.39
CA LEU A 69 6.39 10.41 -12.17
C LEU A 69 6.63 9.41 -11.06
N LEU A 70 5.74 8.43 -10.90
CA LEU A 70 5.92 7.41 -9.89
C LEU A 70 7.12 6.53 -10.18
N VAL A 71 7.30 6.15 -11.44
CA VAL A 71 8.45 5.32 -11.79
C VAL A 71 9.74 6.06 -11.47
N GLU A 72 9.78 7.35 -11.80
CA GLU A 72 10.98 8.12 -11.57
C GLU A 72 11.27 8.33 -10.09
N ARG A 73 10.25 8.62 -9.31
CA ARG A 73 10.45 8.99 -7.90
C ARG A 73 10.47 7.82 -6.94
N VAL A 74 9.74 6.77 -7.25
CA VAL A 74 9.60 5.65 -6.35
C VAL A 74 10.10 4.37 -6.98
N GLY A 75 9.72 4.13 -8.22
CA GLY A 75 10.08 2.91 -8.92
C GLY A 75 8.86 2.31 -9.58
N SER A 76 9.07 1.25 -10.32
CA SER A 76 7.98 0.60 -11.04
C SER A 76 7.07 -0.20 -10.10
N ILE A 77 7.52 -0.48 -8.89
CA ILE A 77 6.71 -1.17 -7.90
C ILE A 77 6.77 -0.35 -6.62
N VAL A 78 5.59 0.04 -6.12
CA VAL A 78 5.49 0.70 -4.84
C VAL A 78 5.09 -0.36 -3.83
N ARG A 79 5.85 -0.48 -2.76
CA ARG A 79 5.67 -1.57 -1.81
C ARG A 79 5.66 -1.06 -0.39
N SER A 80 4.85 -1.67 0.45
CA SER A 80 4.83 -1.40 1.87
C SER A 80 4.67 -2.70 2.62
N SER A 81 5.07 -2.72 3.87
CA SER A 81 4.84 -3.88 4.72
C SER A 81 4.51 -3.43 6.13
N ALA A 82 3.74 -4.25 6.82
CA ALA A 82 3.36 -3.98 8.19
C ALA A 82 3.30 -5.28 8.95
N SER A 83 3.92 -5.30 10.13
CA SER A 83 3.88 -6.46 11.01
C SER A 83 3.79 -6.05 12.47
N ARG A 84 3.40 -4.81 12.70
CA ARG A 84 3.38 -4.25 14.04
C ARG A 84 2.33 -4.87 14.94
N TYR A 85 1.23 -5.28 14.36
CA TYR A 85 0.09 -5.76 15.14
C TYR A 85 0.03 -7.28 15.10
N ARG A 86 -0.61 -7.85 16.12
CA ARG A 86 -0.84 -9.27 16.09
C ARG A 86 -1.94 -9.64 15.12
N SER A 87 -2.88 -8.75 14.96
CA SER A 87 -4.01 -9.00 14.07
C SER A 87 -3.59 -8.81 12.63
N GLN A 88 -3.82 -9.84 11.82
CA GLN A 88 -3.58 -9.74 10.39
C GLN A 88 -4.40 -8.61 9.77
N GLY A 89 -5.65 -8.46 10.23
CA GLY A 89 -6.50 -7.40 9.72
C GLY A 89 -5.95 -6.02 10.00
N GLN A 90 -5.39 -5.82 11.18
CA GLN A 90 -4.80 -4.53 11.50
C GLN A 90 -3.55 -4.26 10.68
N ASN A 91 -2.73 -5.28 10.45
CA ASN A 91 -1.56 -5.11 9.61
C ASN A 91 -1.96 -4.82 8.17
N ARG A 92 -3.02 -5.47 7.70
CA ARG A 92 -3.53 -5.21 6.38
C ARG A 92 -3.99 -3.77 6.22
N SER A 93 -4.74 -3.26 7.19
CA SER A 93 -5.18 -1.87 7.15
C SER A 93 -4.00 -0.93 7.17
N ALA A 94 -3.04 -1.21 8.04
CA ALA A 94 -1.86 -0.36 8.17
C ALA A 94 -1.05 -0.33 6.88
N VAL A 95 -0.87 -1.49 6.25
CA VAL A 95 -0.04 -1.54 5.05
C VAL A 95 -0.72 -0.83 3.88
N LEU A 96 -2.05 -0.91 3.81
CA LEU A 96 -2.76 -0.21 2.76
C LEU A 96 -2.69 1.31 2.95
N GLU A 97 -2.77 1.77 4.18
CA GLU A 97 -2.62 3.19 4.47
C GLU A 97 -1.22 3.67 4.09
N GLN A 98 -0.20 2.88 4.43
CA GLN A 98 1.17 3.22 4.07
C GLN A 98 1.34 3.27 2.57
N LEU A 99 0.75 2.32 1.87
CA LEU A 99 0.86 2.28 0.42
C LEU A 99 0.20 3.50 -0.21
N ALA A 100 -0.98 3.87 0.28
CA ALA A 100 -1.65 5.06 -0.22
C ALA A 100 -0.81 6.32 0.01
N ASP A 101 -0.19 6.40 1.18
CA ASP A 101 0.66 7.55 1.48
C ASP A 101 1.88 7.60 0.56
N LYS A 102 2.48 6.46 0.29
CA LYS A 102 3.66 6.42 -0.59
C LYS A 102 3.30 6.84 -2.01
N ILE A 103 2.16 6.36 -2.50
CA ILE A 103 1.73 6.72 -3.84
C ILE A 103 1.42 8.21 -3.89
N ALA A 104 0.69 8.71 -2.91
CA ALA A 104 0.34 10.13 -2.87
C ALA A 104 1.59 11.00 -2.82
N ALA A 105 2.56 10.61 -2.00
CA ALA A 105 3.81 11.37 -1.89
C ALA A 105 4.56 11.37 -3.22
N GLY A 106 4.57 10.24 -3.91
CA GLY A 106 5.25 10.14 -5.20
C GLY A 106 4.60 10.98 -6.28
N LEU A 107 3.31 11.26 -6.14
CA LEU A 107 2.57 12.06 -7.11
C LEU A 107 2.46 13.51 -6.71
N ALA A 108 2.93 13.87 -5.53
CA ALA A 108 2.82 15.25 -5.06
C ALA A 108 3.65 16.17 -5.93
N ARG A 109 3.09 17.31 -6.22
CA ARG A 109 3.83 18.29 -6.99
C ARG A 109 4.51 19.28 -6.07
N GLN A 110 5.63 19.73 -6.50
CA GLN A 110 6.40 20.68 -5.72
C GLN A 110 6.02 22.08 -6.05
#